data_2ce6eddd4fa9654c69863415548c8179
#
_entry.id   2ce6eddd4fa9654c69863415548c8179
#
_cell.length_a   1.000
_cell.length_b   1.000
_cell.length_c   1.000
_cell.angle_alpha   90.00
_cell.angle_beta   90.00
_cell.angle_gamma   90.00
#
_symmetry.space_group_name_H-M   'P 1'
#
loop_
_entity.id
_entity.type
_entity.pdbx_description
1 polymer ?
#
loop_
_entity_poly.entity_id
_entity_poly.type
_entity_poly.pdbx_seq_one_letter_code
_entity_poly.pdbx_strand_id
1 'polypeptide(L)'
;MDAIVNAANSQMLGCFIPMHMCIDNQIHTYAGVQLREECSHKMEELRAKYGSYYEQPTSVPMITAAYNLPAKNVIHVVGPIVRNRLTSELEQELADCYTNVLNMCLENNLRSVAFCCISTGVFRFPNKRAAEIAVDTVQKWLVENPNAMERVIFNVFKEEDKKYYEEILQ
;
A
#
# COMPACT_ATOMS: atom_id res chain seq x y z
N MET A 1 3.27 -13.71 -7.35
CA MET A 1 3.78 -12.66 -6.42
C MET A 1 3.62 -13.16 -4.99
N ASP A 2 4.59 -12.84 -4.13
CA ASP A 2 4.42 -13.14 -2.71
C ASP A 2 3.45 -12.15 -2.07
N ALA A 3 3.53 -10.87 -2.42
CA ALA A 3 2.60 -9.87 -1.93
C ALA A 3 2.13 -8.89 -3.01
N ILE A 4 0.93 -8.37 -2.83
CA ILE A 4 0.43 -7.15 -3.48
C ILE A 4 0.08 -6.12 -2.42
N VAL A 5 0.22 -4.84 -2.75
CA VAL A 5 -0.05 -3.74 -1.83
C VAL A 5 -1.42 -3.15 -2.10
N ASN A 6 -2.20 -2.99 -1.03
CA ASN A 6 -3.47 -2.29 -1.04
C ASN A 6 -3.33 -0.90 -0.41
N ALA A 7 -3.68 0.14 -1.16
CA ALA A 7 -3.85 1.49 -0.62
C ALA A 7 -5.20 1.57 0.11
N ALA A 8 -5.19 1.21 1.39
CA ALA A 8 -6.35 1.10 2.25
C ALA A 8 -6.75 2.45 2.87
N ASN A 9 -7.93 2.48 3.46
CA ASN A 9 -8.32 3.53 4.42
C ASN A 9 -8.06 3.07 5.86
N SER A 10 -8.17 4.00 6.83
CA SER A 10 -7.86 3.74 8.24
C SER A 10 -8.74 2.69 8.92
N GLN A 11 -9.90 2.38 8.35
CA GLN A 11 -10.77 1.31 8.86
C GLN A 11 -10.29 -0.09 8.45
N MET A 12 -9.47 -0.21 7.42
CA MET A 12 -8.92 -1.47 6.88
C MET A 12 -9.95 -2.48 6.35
N LEU A 13 -11.22 -2.10 6.22
CA LEU A 13 -12.31 -3.00 5.85
C LEU A 13 -12.68 -2.95 4.37
N GLY A 14 -11.89 -2.26 3.55
CA GLY A 14 -12.15 -2.05 2.13
C GLY A 14 -12.96 -0.79 1.84
N CYS A 15 -13.15 -0.52 0.57
CA CYS A 15 -13.99 0.58 0.08
C CYS A 15 -15.43 0.10 -0.11
N PHE A 16 -16.38 0.76 0.56
CA PHE A 16 -17.81 0.45 0.47
C PHE A 16 -18.58 1.30 -0.55
N ILE A 17 -17.90 2.16 -1.31
CA ILE A 17 -18.55 2.95 -2.35
C ILE A 17 -18.85 2.02 -3.54
N PRO A 18 -20.14 1.80 -3.90
CA PRO A 18 -20.50 0.91 -4.98
C PRO A 18 -19.85 1.35 -6.31
N MET A 19 -19.31 0.39 -7.06
CA MET A 19 -18.66 0.60 -8.37
C MET A 19 -17.48 1.58 -8.36
N HIS A 20 -16.92 1.91 -7.19
CA HIS A 20 -15.74 2.77 -7.11
C HIS A 20 -14.50 2.04 -7.66
N MET A 21 -13.90 2.62 -8.69
CA MET A 21 -12.74 2.04 -9.40
C MET A 21 -11.41 2.30 -8.68
N CYS A 22 -11.36 2.08 -7.36
CA CYS A 22 -10.13 2.17 -6.59
C CYS A 22 -9.54 0.77 -6.34
N ILE A 23 -8.23 0.72 -6.08
CA ILE A 23 -7.53 -0.55 -5.84
C ILE A 23 -8.10 -1.29 -4.62
N ASP A 24 -8.47 -0.57 -3.56
CA ASP A 24 -9.05 -1.15 -2.35
C ASP A 24 -10.39 -1.88 -2.63
N ASN A 25 -11.28 -1.25 -3.42
CA ASN A 25 -12.52 -1.88 -3.86
C ASN A 25 -12.24 -3.12 -4.70
N GLN A 26 -11.32 -3.03 -5.68
CA GLN A 26 -10.98 -4.14 -6.57
C GLN A 26 -10.35 -5.32 -5.82
N ILE A 27 -9.40 -5.06 -4.93
CA ILE A 27 -8.75 -6.11 -4.13
C ILE A 27 -9.78 -6.85 -3.30
N HIS A 28 -10.63 -6.15 -2.54
CA HIS A 28 -11.67 -6.79 -1.72
C HIS A 28 -12.74 -7.51 -2.55
N THR A 29 -13.06 -7.02 -3.74
CA THR A 29 -14.01 -7.67 -4.65
C THR A 29 -13.48 -9.00 -5.16
N TYR A 30 -12.24 -9.01 -5.67
CA TYR A 30 -11.66 -10.21 -6.28
C TYR A 30 -11.08 -11.20 -5.27
N ALA A 31 -10.64 -10.74 -4.11
CA ALA A 31 -10.18 -11.64 -3.03
C ALA A 31 -11.31 -12.49 -2.43
N GLY A 32 -12.51 -11.94 -2.39
CA GLY A 32 -13.66 -12.57 -1.74
C GLY A 32 -13.86 -12.09 -0.30
N VAL A 33 -14.93 -12.57 0.31
CA VAL A 33 -15.41 -12.12 1.64
C VAL A 33 -14.40 -12.41 2.75
N GLN A 34 -13.64 -13.48 2.64
CA GLN A 34 -12.68 -13.91 3.67
C GLN A 34 -11.59 -12.85 3.93
N LEU A 35 -11.17 -12.09 2.90
CA LEU A 35 -10.22 -11.00 3.10
C LEU A 35 -10.75 -9.96 4.07
N ARG A 36 -12.01 -9.55 3.89
CA ARG A 36 -12.64 -8.56 4.77
C ARG A 36 -12.86 -9.10 6.18
N GLU A 37 -13.20 -10.38 6.30
CA GLU A 37 -13.34 -11.05 7.60
C GLU A 37 -12.01 -11.08 8.34
N GLU A 38 -10.90 -11.44 7.68
CA GLU A 38 -9.57 -11.40 8.29
C GLU A 38 -9.18 -9.97 8.71
N CYS A 39 -9.41 -8.98 7.84
CA CYS A 39 -9.17 -7.57 8.18
C CYS A 39 -9.99 -7.14 9.41
N SER A 40 -11.27 -7.53 9.49
CA SER A 40 -12.14 -7.23 10.63
C SER A 40 -11.60 -7.81 11.93
N HIS A 41 -11.23 -9.09 11.93
CA HIS A 41 -10.68 -9.75 13.12
C HIS A 41 -9.38 -9.08 13.61
N LYS A 42 -8.46 -8.76 12.68
CA LYS A 42 -7.22 -8.05 13.02
C LYS A 42 -7.50 -6.65 13.61
N MET A 43 -8.46 -5.93 13.04
CA MET A 43 -8.86 -4.62 13.57
C MET A 43 -9.57 -4.72 14.91
N GLU A 44 -10.34 -5.78 15.17
CA GLU A 44 -10.94 -6.05 16.48
C GLU A 44 -9.87 -6.32 17.56
N GLU A 45 -8.84 -7.11 17.24
CA GLU A 45 -7.69 -7.35 18.11
C GLU A 45 -6.93 -6.04 18.43
N LEU A 46 -6.71 -5.20 17.42
CA LEU A 46 -6.06 -3.89 17.60
C LEU A 46 -6.92 -2.94 18.45
N ARG A 47 -8.25 -2.93 18.25
CA ARG A 47 -9.17 -2.15 19.07
C ARG A 47 -9.23 -2.65 20.52
N ALA A 48 -9.17 -3.96 20.73
CA ALA A 48 -9.08 -4.53 22.09
C ALA A 48 -7.81 -4.09 22.80
N LYS A 49 -6.70 -3.93 22.06
CA LYS A 49 -5.38 -3.56 22.60
C LYS A 49 -5.23 -2.05 22.82
N TYR A 50 -5.69 -1.24 21.87
CA TYR A 50 -5.41 0.21 21.82
C TYR A 50 -6.63 1.10 22.09
N GLY A 51 -7.81 0.50 22.21
CA GLY A 51 -9.08 1.19 22.46
C GLY A 51 -10.07 1.10 21.30
N SER A 52 -11.37 1.15 21.62
CA SER A 52 -12.48 0.92 20.68
C SER A 52 -12.52 1.85 19.47
N TYR A 53 -11.89 3.02 19.57
CA TYR A 53 -11.81 4.02 18.49
C TYR A 53 -10.52 3.91 17.66
N TYR A 54 -9.73 2.84 17.85
CA TYR A 54 -8.52 2.66 17.09
C TYR A 54 -8.79 2.60 15.60
N GLU A 55 -8.04 3.38 14.87
CA GLU A 55 -7.92 3.34 13.42
C GLU A 55 -6.47 3.08 13.04
N GLN A 56 -6.25 2.40 11.91
CA GLN A 56 -4.89 2.12 11.46
C GLN A 56 -4.17 3.41 11.08
N PRO A 57 -3.01 3.70 11.69
CA PRO A 57 -2.27 4.92 11.39
C PRO A 57 -1.72 4.94 9.96
N THR A 58 -1.49 6.14 9.42
CA THR A 58 -0.76 6.33 8.16
C THR A 58 0.61 5.64 8.23
N SER A 59 1.02 5.03 7.13
CA SER A 59 2.29 4.31 6.94
C SER A 59 2.52 3.05 7.79
N VAL A 60 1.56 2.65 8.63
CA VAL A 60 1.64 1.40 9.41
C VAL A 60 0.94 0.27 8.65
N PRO A 61 1.67 -0.69 8.06
CA PRO A 61 1.06 -1.73 7.25
C PRO A 61 0.42 -2.84 8.09
N MET A 62 -0.55 -3.54 7.50
CA MET A 62 -1.17 -4.75 8.02
C MET A 62 -1.13 -5.83 6.94
N ILE A 63 -0.68 -7.04 7.27
CA ILE A 63 -0.62 -8.16 6.33
C ILE A 63 -1.77 -9.14 6.55
N THR A 64 -2.32 -9.67 5.43
CA THR A 64 -3.35 -10.72 5.38
C THR A 64 -3.00 -11.77 4.33
N ALA A 65 -3.73 -12.88 4.32
CA ALA A 65 -3.76 -13.77 3.16
C ALA A 65 -4.42 -13.07 1.97
N ALA A 66 -4.11 -13.54 0.75
CA ALA A 66 -4.68 -12.95 -0.48
C ALA A 66 -5.93 -13.67 -1.00
N TYR A 67 -6.27 -14.81 -0.43
CA TYR A 67 -7.44 -15.64 -0.79
C TYR A 67 -7.53 -15.95 -2.28
N ASN A 68 -8.54 -15.46 -3.00
CA ASN A 68 -8.73 -15.75 -4.42
C ASN A 68 -7.84 -14.92 -5.36
N LEU A 69 -6.99 -14.03 -4.84
CA LEU A 69 -6.08 -13.25 -5.66
C LEU A 69 -4.83 -14.08 -6.06
N PRO A 70 -4.20 -13.80 -7.22
CA PRO A 70 -3.01 -14.49 -7.69
C PRO A 70 -1.72 -14.01 -6.96
N ALA A 71 -1.78 -13.93 -5.63
CA ALA A 71 -0.70 -13.59 -4.73
C ALA A 71 -0.84 -14.43 -3.45
N LYS A 72 0.20 -14.48 -2.61
CA LYS A 72 0.11 -15.17 -1.32
C LYS A 72 -0.48 -14.28 -0.24
N ASN A 73 -0.12 -13.00 -0.26
CA ASN A 73 -0.48 -12.03 0.75
C ASN A 73 -0.97 -10.71 0.15
N VAL A 74 -1.79 -9.99 0.91
CA VAL A 74 -2.07 -8.57 0.71
C VAL A 74 -1.45 -7.78 1.86
N ILE A 75 -0.68 -6.73 1.55
CA ILE A 75 -0.18 -5.79 2.54
C ILE A 75 -1.00 -4.51 2.39
N HIS A 76 -1.81 -4.23 3.40
CA HIS A 76 -2.66 -3.05 3.46
C HIS A 76 -1.90 -1.91 4.12
N VAL A 77 -1.85 -0.73 3.51
CA VAL A 77 -1.22 0.46 4.08
C VAL A 77 -2.08 1.70 3.82
N VAL A 78 -2.22 2.54 4.83
CA VAL A 78 -2.90 3.83 4.71
C VAL A 78 -1.88 4.86 4.26
N GLY A 79 -2.09 5.45 3.09
CA GLY A 79 -1.24 6.54 2.62
C GLY A 79 -1.67 7.91 3.15
N PRO A 80 -0.81 8.93 3.04
CA PRO A 80 -1.13 10.30 3.44
C PRO A 80 -2.22 10.93 2.59
N ILE A 81 -3.04 11.82 3.20
CA ILE A 81 -4.10 12.58 2.54
C ILE A 81 -3.67 14.02 2.36
N VAL A 82 -3.55 14.49 1.12
CA VAL A 82 -3.27 15.89 0.82
C VAL A 82 -4.58 16.69 0.79
N ARG A 83 -4.83 17.47 1.84
CA ARG A 83 -6.07 18.28 1.96
C ARG A 83 -5.97 19.63 1.27
N ASN A 84 -4.91 20.38 1.55
CA ASN A 84 -4.72 21.75 1.05
C ASN A 84 -3.48 21.87 0.17
N ARG A 85 -2.30 21.57 0.73
CA ARG A 85 -1.01 21.61 0.03
C ARG A 85 -0.15 20.43 0.45
N LEU A 86 0.76 20.04 -0.42
CA LEU A 86 1.78 19.08 -0.10
C LEU A 86 2.79 19.69 0.89
N THR A 87 3.20 18.90 1.88
CA THR A 87 4.22 19.28 2.87
C THR A 87 5.30 18.21 2.95
N SER A 88 6.45 18.54 3.54
CA SER A 88 7.55 17.61 3.75
C SER A 88 7.15 16.42 4.64
N GLU A 89 6.26 16.64 5.60
CA GLU A 89 5.73 15.58 6.47
C GLU A 89 4.91 14.57 5.68
N LEU A 90 4.03 15.04 4.77
CA LEU A 90 3.23 14.16 3.90
C LEU A 90 4.12 13.41 2.89
N GLU A 91 5.20 14.02 2.40
CA GLU A 91 6.18 13.35 1.56
C GLU A 91 6.92 12.24 2.33
N GLN A 92 7.30 12.52 3.59
CA GLN A 92 7.92 11.52 4.45
C GLN A 92 6.95 10.38 4.79
N GLU A 93 5.70 10.68 5.13
CA GLU A 93 4.67 9.66 5.36
C GLU A 93 4.46 8.74 4.15
N LEU A 94 4.54 9.29 2.93
CA LEU A 94 4.47 8.46 1.72
C LEU A 94 5.72 7.59 1.58
N ALA A 95 6.91 8.11 1.82
CA ALA A 95 8.16 7.33 1.82
C ALA A 95 8.11 6.21 2.87
N ASP A 96 7.59 6.50 4.06
CA ASP A 96 7.42 5.53 5.14
C ASP A 96 6.44 4.41 4.76
N CYS A 97 5.41 4.68 3.93
CA CYS A 97 4.54 3.63 3.40
C CYS A 97 5.35 2.58 2.62
N TYR A 98 6.22 3.01 1.71
CA TYR A 98 7.05 2.09 0.90
C TYR A 98 8.07 1.36 1.77
N THR A 99 8.78 2.07 2.63
CA THR A 99 9.78 1.51 3.55
C THR A 99 9.16 0.44 4.46
N ASN A 100 8.04 0.76 5.11
CA ASN A 100 7.40 -0.14 6.07
C ASN A 100 6.77 -1.36 5.40
N VAL A 101 6.26 -1.23 4.18
CA VAL A 101 5.80 -2.39 3.38
C VAL A 101 6.98 -3.30 3.04
N LEU A 102 8.12 -2.76 2.62
CA LEU A 102 9.31 -3.55 2.31
C LEU A 102 9.88 -4.23 3.57
N ASN A 103 9.89 -3.54 4.71
CA ASN A 103 10.28 -4.13 5.99
C ASN A 103 9.34 -5.28 6.37
N MET A 104 8.03 -5.12 6.19
CA MET A 104 7.06 -6.21 6.42
C MET A 104 7.29 -7.39 5.47
N CYS A 105 7.67 -7.15 4.21
CA CYS A 105 8.06 -8.21 3.29
C CYS A 105 9.28 -8.97 3.84
N LEU A 106 10.31 -8.26 4.28
CA LEU A 106 11.53 -8.86 4.84
C LEU A 106 11.23 -9.70 6.08
N GLU A 107 10.46 -9.17 7.03
CA GLU A 107 10.04 -9.85 8.27
C GLU A 107 9.23 -11.13 8.02
N ASN A 108 8.48 -11.18 6.92
CA ASN A 108 7.64 -12.31 6.53
C ASN A 108 8.28 -13.20 5.45
N ASN A 109 9.56 -13.01 5.12
CA ASN A 109 10.28 -13.76 4.09
C ASN A 109 9.61 -13.70 2.70
N LEU A 110 8.98 -12.57 2.36
CA LEU A 110 8.37 -12.32 1.06
C LEU A 110 9.40 -11.63 0.17
N ARG A 111 9.69 -12.21 -0.99
CA ARG A 111 10.77 -11.76 -1.88
C ARG A 111 10.27 -11.08 -3.15
N SER A 112 8.97 -11.03 -3.34
CA SER A 112 8.37 -10.33 -4.47
C SER A 112 7.12 -9.55 -4.06
N VAL A 113 7.04 -8.27 -4.43
CA VAL A 113 5.94 -7.37 -4.09
C VAL A 113 5.54 -6.49 -5.27
N ALA A 114 4.23 -6.27 -5.43
CA ALA A 114 3.70 -5.31 -6.38
C ALA A 114 3.00 -4.16 -5.65
N PHE A 115 3.51 -2.95 -5.83
CA PHE A 115 2.94 -1.71 -5.32
C PHE A 115 1.92 -1.13 -6.30
N CYS A 116 0.83 -0.57 -5.77
CA CYS A 116 -0.02 0.38 -6.50
C CYS A 116 0.49 1.82 -6.28
N CYS A 117 -0.11 2.79 -6.99
CA CYS A 117 0.19 4.21 -6.80
C CYS A 117 -0.48 4.73 -5.52
N ILE A 118 0.21 4.60 -4.37
CA ILE A 118 -0.31 4.96 -3.06
C ILE A 118 -0.65 6.46 -3.02
N SER A 119 -1.82 6.82 -2.46
CA SER A 119 -2.33 8.18 -2.24
C SER A 119 -2.66 9.01 -3.49
N THR A 120 -2.42 8.56 -4.71
CA THR A 120 -2.59 9.37 -5.93
C THR A 120 -4.04 9.46 -6.44
N GLY A 121 -4.97 8.72 -5.83
CA GLY A 121 -6.40 8.77 -6.15
C GLY A 121 -7.14 9.81 -5.30
N VAL A 122 -8.09 9.34 -4.51
CA VAL A 122 -8.95 10.17 -3.63
C VAL A 122 -8.14 10.96 -2.60
N PHE A 123 -6.97 10.47 -2.21
CA PHE A 123 -6.06 11.12 -1.25
C PHE A 123 -5.25 12.29 -1.86
N ARG A 124 -5.35 12.51 -3.17
CA ARG A 124 -4.87 13.70 -3.89
C ARG A 124 -3.38 14.00 -3.80
N PHE A 125 -2.55 13.01 -3.55
CA PHE A 125 -1.11 13.22 -3.64
C PHE A 125 -0.72 13.47 -5.12
N PRO A 126 0.13 14.48 -5.44
CA PRO A 126 0.52 14.77 -6.81
C PRO A 126 1.23 13.57 -7.45
N ASN A 127 0.70 13.07 -8.57
CA ASN A 127 1.11 11.80 -9.18
C ASN A 127 2.60 11.75 -9.51
N LYS A 128 3.16 12.79 -10.13
CA LYS A 128 4.59 12.84 -10.46
C LYS A 128 5.46 12.77 -9.21
N ARG A 129 5.13 13.57 -8.20
CA ARG A 129 5.89 13.59 -6.95
C ARG A 129 5.79 12.28 -6.19
N ALA A 130 4.61 11.64 -6.22
CA ALA A 130 4.42 10.32 -5.62
C ALA A 130 5.29 9.26 -6.30
N ALA A 131 5.40 9.28 -7.63
CA ALA A 131 6.26 8.36 -8.39
C ALA A 131 7.75 8.56 -8.06
N GLU A 132 8.21 9.82 -7.98
CA GLU A 132 9.59 10.15 -7.55
C GLU A 132 9.89 9.58 -6.16
N ILE A 133 9.04 9.85 -5.18
CA ILE A 133 9.21 9.35 -3.80
C ILE A 133 9.20 7.82 -3.76
N ALA A 134 8.27 7.18 -4.48
CA ALA A 134 8.16 5.74 -4.54
C ALA A 134 9.44 5.07 -5.04
N VAL A 135 9.94 5.53 -6.19
CA VAL A 135 11.14 4.95 -6.82
C VAL A 135 12.38 5.23 -5.97
N ASP A 136 12.59 6.48 -5.53
CA ASP A 136 13.73 6.86 -4.69
C ASP A 136 13.79 6.05 -3.40
N THR A 137 12.64 5.90 -2.73
CA THR A 137 12.54 5.15 -1.47
C THR A 137 12.84 3.68 -1.66
N VAL A 138 12.24 3.06 -2.67
CA VAL A 138 12.46 1.63 -2.97
C VAL A 138 13.92 1.39 -3.37
N GLN A 139 14.50 2.22 -4.21
CA GLN A 139 15.91 2.08 -4.62
C GLN A 139 16.87 2.20 -3.42
N LYS A 140 16.68 3.19 -2.55
CA LYS A 140 17.48 3.33 -1.32
C LYS A 140 17.36 2.11 -0.44
N TRP A 141 16.13 1.64 -0.18
CA TRP A 141 15.91 0.47 0.65
C TRP A 141 16.58 -0.79 0.07
N LEU A 142 16.52 -1.00 -1.25
CA LEU A 142 17.18 -2.13 -1.92
C LEU A 142 18.70 -2.08 -1.81
N VAL A 143 19.29 -0.91 -1.82
CA VAL A 143 20.75 -0.72 -1.61
C VAL A 143 21.12 -1.07 -0.17
N GLU A 144 20.31 -0.69 0.80
CA GLU A 144 20.52 -0.97 2.23
C GLU A 144 20.25 -2.44 2.59
N ASN A 145 19.42 -3.13 1.80
CA ASN A 145 19.00 -4.53 2.03
C ASN A 145 19.31 -5.40 0.79
N PRO A 146 20.60 -5.63 0.48
CA PRO A 146 21.00 -6.36 -0.71
C PRO A 146 20.46 -7.82 -0.68
N ASN A 147 19.89 -8.27 -1.79
CA ASN A 147 19.29 -9.60 -1.95
C ASN A 147 18.03 -9.87 -1.11
N ALA A 148 17.47 -8.90 -0.42
CA ALA A 148 16.22 -9.05 0.32
C ALA A 148 15.02 -9.32 -0.61
N MET A 149 14.99 -8.67 -1.77
CA MET A 149 13.93 -8.79 -2.75
C MET A 149 14.45 -9.36 -4.08
N GLU A 150 13.68 -10.27 -4.68
CA GLU A 150 13.89 -10.78 -6.04
C GLU A 150 13.20 -9.90 -7.08
N ARG A 151 12.07 -9.30 -6.68
CA ARG A 151 11.27 -8.47 -7.59
C ARG A 151 10.43 -7.45 -6.84
N VAL A 152 10.53 -6.19 -7.25
CA VAL A 152 9.61 -5.13 -6.88
C VAL A 152 8.95 -4.60 -8.15
N ILE A 153 7.62 -4.51 -8.18
CA ILE A 153 6.84 -4.04 -9.33
C ILE A 153 6.07 -2.79 -8.90
N PHE A 154 6.14 -1.74 -9.69
CA PHE A 154 5.21 -0.62 -9.63
C PHE A 154 4.08 -0.88 -10.64
N ASN A 155 2.93 -1.30 -10.12
CA ASN A 155 1.75 -1.58 -10.92
C ASN A 155 0.91 -0.31 -11.09
N VAL A 156 1.01 0.29 -12.25
CA VAL A 156 0.34 1.57 -12.57
C VAL A 156 -0.94 1.32 -13.37
N PHE A 157 -1.96 2.14 -13.11
CA PHE A 157 -3.27 2.02 -13.76
C PHE A 157 -3.51 3.09 -14.83
N LYS A 158 -3.06 4.33 -14.58
CA LYS A 158 -3.25 5.45 -15.51
C LYS A 158 -2.04 5.61 -16.43
N GLU A 159 -2.27 5.95 -17.69
CA GLU A 159 -1.20 6.25 -18.65
C GLU A 159 -0.29 7.41 -18.19
N GLU A 160 -0.84 8.37 -17.47
CA GLU A 160 -0.05 9.46 -16.88
C GLU A 160 0.95 8.94 -15.85
N ASP A 161 0.52 8.08 -14.92
CA ASP A 161 1.40 7.46 -13.92
C ASP A 161 2.47 6.62 -14.59
N LYS A 162 2.11 5.83 -15.62
CA LYS A 162 3.05 5.04 -16.39
C LYS A 162 4.20 5.88 -16.95
N LYS A 163 3.90 7.02 -17.54
CA LYS A 163 4.92 7.92 -18.08
C LYS A 163 5.90 8.39 -17.00
N TYR A 164 5.42 8.78 -15.82
CA TYR A 164 6.28 9.22 -14.73
C TYR A 164 7.21 8.10 -14.28
N TYR A 165 6.69 6.88 -14.07
CA TYR A 165 7.54 5.76 -13.67
C TYR A 165 8.54 5.36 -14.76
N GLU A 166 8.16 5.36 -16.04
CA GLU A 166 9.07 5.08 -17.16
C GLU A 166 10.18 6.12 -17.27
N GLU A 167 9.88 7.42 -17.08
CA GLU A 167 10.89 8.50 -17.07
C GLU A 167 11.88 8.39 -15.91
N ILE A 168 11.44 7.94 -14.73
CA ILE A 168 12.29 7.86 -13.54
C ILE A 168 13.15 6.58 -13.53
N LEU A 169 12.65 5.49 -14.11
CA LEU A 169 13.32 4.17 -14.11
C LEU A 169 14.29 3.98 -15.29
N GLN A 170 14.39 4.94 -16.22
CA GLN A 170 15.39 4.93 -17.30
C GLN A 170 16.76 5.26 -16.73
#